data_f9f40e0988ce2a68a319d64bcce2dab4
#
_entry.id   f9f40e0988ce2a68a319d64bcce2dab4
#
_cell.length_a   1.000
_cell.length_b   1.000
_cell.length_c   1.000
_cell.angle_alpha   90.00
_cell.angle_beta   90.00
_cell.angle_gamma   90.00
#
_symmetry.space_group_name_H-M   'P 1'
#
loop_
_entity.id
_entity.type
_entity.pdbx_description
1 polymer ?
#
loop_
_entity_poly.entity_id
_entity_poly.type
_entity_poly.pdbx_seq_one_letter_code
_entity_poly.pdbx_strand_id
1 'polypeptide(L)'
;MSQRPLRLGTRRSLLARAQSSAVAHTLERLHPGLRVELVGIDTRGDRITEIPLSQVDGKEFFTAEIDAALRAGTVDLTVHSYKDLSLERPPELFLGAVPARENPRDIVFFAADVTQHLSTGTTLRIGSSSPRRQAFVPGFLERALPGAPRVQLCELRGNVDTRLRRLREPRGSERALDGVILAFAGLSRLWQDEAVGAAAAVRELLAGLPRMLLPLTLCPAAPAQGALAIECRADDERSRAVLAAIDDPATRAAIGAERALLAARGGGCHQRFGATQVQVDGLGPLLYVREADEQGAKRTELRWTPPAPPAGARKPWDGSAQPAPEFERPAGVEAECSRRLAAAGAAFVAHRRALPEMPASQVNRCPHLWVSGTESWFALAARGVWVEGCAEALGFGALRPTLAAPLLALPPPSQWLALTNEEAASGWGDVPVLATYRHAGGAAPAGPAQGADQSTGLTPAAARQVWWHSSMQFDRWRAQLQPDCQHACGPGKTAEHLRAAGLSALTVFPSVQLWREWVAR
;
A
#
# COMPACT_ATOMS: atom_id res chain seq x y z
N MET A 1 -28.27 1.62 37.78
CA MET A 1 -28.72 0.32 37.23
C MET A 1 -27.64 -0.19 36.28
N SER A 2 -27.03 -1.34 36.53
CA SER A 2 -26.07 -1.94 35.64
C SER A 2 -26.76 -2.27 34.30
N GLN A 3 -26.32 -1.64 33.21
CA GLN A 3 -26.87 -1.97 31.90
C GLN A 3 -26.45 -3.39 31.54
N ARG A 4 -27.35 -4.18 30.95
CA ARG A 4 -27.04 -5.51 30.41
C ARG A 4 -25.84 -5.40 29.46
N PRO A 5 -24.80 -6.28 29.56
CA PRO A 5 -23.70 -6.34 28.63
C PRO A 5 -24.18 -6.48 27.18
N LEU A 6 -23.47 -5.86 26.23
CA LEU A 6 -23.63 -6.15 24.80
C LEU A 6 -22.91 -7.45 24.46
N ARG A 7 -23.61 -8.37 23.81
CA ARG A 7 -23.04 -9.64 23.34
C ARG A 7 -22.53 -9.48 21.92
N LEU A 8 -21.23 -9.65 21.74
CA LEU A 8 -20.55 -9.53 20.45
C LEU A 8 -20.22 -10.92 19.92
N GLY A 9 -20.92 -11.33 18.84
CA GLY A 9 -20.70 -12.59 18.17
C GLY A 9 -19.40 -12.58 17.35
N THR A 10 -18.59 -13.61 17.49
CA THR A 10 -17.32 -13.76 16.79
C THR A 10 -17.04 -15.20 16.40
N ARG A 11 -16.32 -15.43 15.29
CA ARG A 11 -15.79 -16.75 14.92
C ARG A 11 -14.71 -17.17 15.93
N ARG A 12 -14.42 -18.46 16.01
CA ARG A 12 -13.41 -18.99 16.93
C ARG A 12 -11.97 -18.82 16.46
N SER A 13 -11.72 -18.43 15.22
CA SER A 13 -10.36 -18.22 14.73
C SER A 13 -9.64 -17.11 15.50
N LEU A 14 -8.32 -17.24 15.70
CA LEU A 14 -7.50 -16.25 16.42
C LEU A 14 -7.71 -14.83 15.86
N LEU A 15 -7.72 -14.69 14.52
CA LEU A 15 -7.90 -13.39 13.89
C LEU A 15 -9.29 -12.79 14.16
N ALA A 16 -10.36 -13.59 14.07
CA ALA A 16 -11.71 -13.08 14.34
C ALA A 16 -11.85 -12.65 15.81
N ARG A 17 -11.31 -13.43 16.74
CA ARG A 17 -11.30 -13.08 18.17
C ARG A 17 -10.51 -11.82 18.44
N ALA A 18 -9.31 -11.66 17.87
CA ALA A 18 -8.50 -10.46 17.99
C ALA A 18 -9.22 -9.22 17.45
N GLN A 19 -9.89 -9.34 16.28
CA GLN A 19 -10.70 -8.27 15.71
C GLN A 19 -11.86 -7.87 16.61
N SER A 20 -12.60 -8.85 17.13
CA SER A 20 -13.76 -8.62 18.00
C SER A 20 -13.35 -8.06 19.35
N SER A 21 -12.25 -8.53 19.92
CA SER A 21 -11.68 -8.02 21.16
C SER A 21 -11.26 -6.56 21.04
N ALA A 22 -10.58 -6.18 19.95
CA ALA A 22 -10.19 -4.79 19.69
C ALA A 22 -11.42 -3.85 19.57
N VAL A 23 -12.49 -4.33 18.92
CA VAL A 23 -13.76 -3.58 18.83
C VAL A 23 -14.41 -3.45 20.22
N ALA A 24 -14.49 -4.56 20.99
CA ALA A 24 -15.05 -4.55 22.33
C ALA A 24 -14.33 -3.55 23.24
N HIS A 25 -13.01 -3.60 23.32
CA HIS A 25 -12.20 -2.66 24.11
C HIS A 25 -12.40 -1.20 23.67
N THR A 26 -12.53 -0.95 22.35
CA THR A 26 -12.75 0.40 21.85
C THR A 26 -14.13 0.93 22.28
N LEU A 27 -15.18 0.10 22.20
CA LEU A 27 -16.52 0.46 22.64
C LEU A 27 -16.58 0.71 24.15
N GLU A 28 -15.98 -0.15 24.96
CA GLU A 28 -15.93 0.00 26.43
C GLU A 28 -15.18 1.27 26.84
N ARG A 29 -14.09 1.62 26.13
CA ARG A 29 -13.33 2.86 26.38
C ARG A 29 -14.12 4.12 26.04
N LEU A 30 -14.91 4.09 24.96
CA LEU A 30 -15.70 5.25 24.51
C LEU A 30 -17.03 5.41 25.27
N HIS A 31 -17.54 4.33 25.86
CA HIS A 31 -18.80 4.33 26.60
C HIS A 31 -18.57 3.86 28.05
N PRO A 32 -18.21 4.76 28.99
CA PRO A 32 -17.98 4.40 30.38
C PRO A 32 -19.17 3.64 30.99
N GLY A 33 -18.90 2.49 31.58
CA GLY A 33 -19.93 1.62 32.17
C GLY A 33 -20.55 0.60 31.19
N LEU A 34 -20.28 0.69 29.89
CA LEU A 34 -20.60 -0.37 28.93
C LEU A 34 -19.71 -1.59 29.19
N ARG A 35 -20.30 -2.78 29.13
CA ARG A 35 -19.57 -4.05 29.07
C ARG A 35 -19.91 -4.77 27.77
N VAL A 36 -18.90 -5.37 27.15
CA VAL A 36 -19.03 -6.16 25.91
C VAL A 36 -18.54 -7.59 26.18
N GLU A 37 -19.42 -8.54 25.96
CA GLU A 37 -19.12 -9.98 26.15
C GLU A 37 -18.93 -10.64 24.78
N LEU A 38 -17.80 -11.32 24.58
CA LEU A 38 -17.51 -12.06 23.35
C LEU A 38 -18.20 -13.41 23.37
N VAL A 39 -19.03 -13.68 22.35
CA VAL A 39 -19.73 -14.95 22.16
C VAL A 39 -19.16 -15.68 20.95
N GLY A 40 -18.48 -16.79 21.17
CA GLY A 40 -17.91 -17.63 20.10
C GLY A 40 -18.99 -18.40 19.34
N ILE A 41 -19.02 -18.25 18.03
CA ILE A 41 -19.96 -18.92 17.11
C ILE A 41 -19.18 -19.86 16.20
N ASP A 42 -19.57 -21.12 16.11
CA ASP A 42 -19.01 -22.10 15.20
C ASP A 42 -19.61 -21.94 13.80
N THR A 43 -18.79 -21.68 12.81
CA THR A 43 -19.24 -21.57 11.41
C THR A 43 -18.84 -22.80 10.60
N ARG A 44 -19.62 -23.10 9.54
CA ARG A 44 -19.27 -24.16 8.58
C ARG A 44 -17.90 -23.93 7.95
N GLY A 45 -17.58 -22.67 7.69
CA GLY A 45 -16.28 -22.27 7.14
C GLY A 45 -15.07 -22.59 8.03
N ASP A 46 -15.27 -22.68 9.35
CA ASP A 46 -14.22 -23.08 10.29
C ASP A 46 -14.04 -24.60 10.37
N ARG A 47 -15.08 -25.37 10.03
CA ARG A 47 -15.08 -26.84 10.08
C ARG A 47 -14.57 -27.48 8.78
N ILE A 48 -14.85 -26.88 7.62
CA ILE A 48 -14.54 -27.45 6.30
C ILE A 48 -13.26 -26.79 5.77
N THR A 49 -12.12 -27.41 6.01
CA THR A 49 -10.80 -26.92 5.57
C THR A 49 -10.30 -27.57 4.28
N GLU A 50 -10.95 -28.65 3.81
CA GLU A 50 -10.43 -29.51 2.74
C GLU A 50 -10.96 -29.17 1.32
N ILE A 51 -12.13 -28.51 1.20
CA ILE A 51 -12.72 -28.19 -0.10
C ILE A 51 -12.22 -26.82 -0.63
N PRO A 52 -11.76 -26.70 -1.89
CA PRO A 52 -11.36 -25.43 -2.49
C PRO A 52 -12.46 -24.35 -2.40
N LEU A 53 -12.13 -23.10 -2.01
CA LEU A 53 -13.10 -21.99 -1.92
C LEU A 53 -13.80 -21.72 -3.28
N SER A 54 -13.14 -22.07 -4.39
CA SER A 54 -13.69 -22.00 -5.74
C SER A 54 -14.81 -23.02 -6.00
N GLN A 55 -14.88 -24.07 -5.17
CA GLN A 55 -15.88 -25.14 -5.28
C GLN A 55 -16.96 -25.04 -4.18
N VAL A 56 -16.85 -24.09 -3.28
CA VAL A 56 -17.84 -23.85 -2.25
C VAL A 56 -18.88 -22.88 -2.79
N ASP A 57 -20.02 -23.43 -3.20
CA ASP A 57 -21.21 -22.65 -3.52
C ASP A 57 -21.78 -22.02 -2.24
N GLY A 58 -21.74 -20.71 -2.15
CA GLY A 58 -22.42 -19.98 -1.10
C GLY A 58 -21.69 -18.70 -0.67
N LYS A 59 -22.29 -17.56 -1.00
CA LYS A 59 -21.85 -16.21 -0.58
C LYS A 59 -21.83 -16.05 0.96
N GLU A 60 -22.39 -17.00 1.72
CA GLU A 60 -22.62 -16.94 3.18
C GLU A 60 -21.85 -17.98 4.00
N PHE A 61 -20.86 -18.64 3.39
CA PHE A 61 -20.16 -19.77 4.01
C PHE A 61 -19.49 -19.46 5.38
N PHE A 62 -19.15 -18.20 5.62
CA PHE A 62 -18.54 -17.73 6.85
C PHE A 62 -19.46 -16.87 7.72
N THR A 63 -20.63 -16.50 7.24
CA THR A 63 -21.51 -15.53 7.90
C THR A 63 -22.87 -16.08 8.30
N ALA A 64 -23.36 -17.16 7.67
CA ALA A 64 -24.72 -17.67 7.86
C ALA A 64 -25.08 -17.93 9.33
N GLU A 65 -24.21 -18.60 10.08
CA GLU A 65 -24.46 -18.91 11.49
C GLU A 65 -24.37 -17.68 12.38
N ILE A 66 -23.47 -16.74 12.03
CA ILE A 66 -23.32 -15.46 12.73
C ILE A 66 -24.54 -14.57 12.48
N ASP A 67 -25.00 -14.50 11.22
CA ASP A 67 -26.19 -13.76 10.83
C ASP A 67 -27.45 -14.33 11.49
N ALA A 68 -27.56 -15.66 11.58
CA ALA A 68 -28.65 -16.33 12.29
C ALA A 68 -28.65 -15.97 13.79
N ALA A 69 -27.49 -15.98 14.44
CA ALA A 69 -27.36 -15.61 15.86
C ALA A 69 -27.73 -14.14 16.11
N LEU A 70 -27.34 -13.24 15.19
CA LEU A 70 -27.68 -11.82 15.28
C LEU A 70 -29.20 -11.58 15.09
N ARG A 71 -29.82 -12.21 14.09
CA ARG A 71 -31.27 -12.13 13.88
C ARG A 71 -32.08 -12.72 15.03
N ALA A 72 -31.63 -13.86 15.57
CA ALA A 72 -32.29 -14.48 16.72
C ALA A 72 -32.11 -13.69 18.04
N GLY A 73 -31.31 -12.63 18.06
CA GLY A 73 -31.02 -11.86 19.26
C GLY A 73 -30.19 -12.62 20.30
N THR A 74 -29.51 -13.72 19.93
CA THR A 74 -28.56 -14.42 20.82
C THR A 74 -27.26 -13.63 20.98
N VAL A 75 -26.93 -12.80 20.00
CA VAL A 75 -25.89 -11.76 20.06
C VAL A 75 -26.49 -10.41 19.64
N ASP A 76 -25.89 -9.32 20.04
CA ASP A 76 -26.35 -7.96 19.80
C ASP A 76 -25.53 -7.27 18.69
N LEU A 77 -24.25 -7.65 18.56
CA LEU A 77 -23.30 -7.15 17.56
C LEU A 77 -22.57 -8.32 16.90
N THR A 78 -22.08 -8.10 15.68
CA THR A 78 -21.14 -9.00 15.00
C THR A 78 -20.02 -8.21 14.34
N VAL A 79 -18.82 -8.81 14.24
CA VAL A 79 -17.65 -8.22 13.59
C VAL A 79 -17.19 -9.12 12.46
N HIS A 80 -17.03 -8.52 11.28
CA HIS A 80 -16.56 -9.20 10.08
C HIS A 80 -15.33 -8.51 9.48
N SER A 81 -14.40 -9.28 8.91
CA SER A 81 -13.49 -8.72 7.91
C SER A 81 -14.34 -8.30 6.71
N TYR A 82 -14.41 -7.00 6.42
CA TYR A 82 -15.42 -6.47 5.49
C TYR A 82 -15.28 -7.00 4.06
N LYS A 83 -14.05 -7.38 3.64
CA LYS A 83 -13.80 -8.01 2.33
C LYS A 83 -14.49 -9.37 2.15
N ASP A 84 -14.78 -10.06 3.26
CA ASP A 84 -15.37 -11.41 3.27
C ASP A 84 -16.91 -11.37 3.40
N LEU A 85 -17.47 -10.16 3.63
CA LEU A 85 -18.90 -9.93 3.77
C LEU A 85 -19.57 -9.79 2.39
N SER A 86 -20.69 -10.51 2.17
CA SER A 86 -21.45 -10.44 0.91
C SER A 86 -21.88 -9.00 0.59
N LEU A 87 -22.05 -8.72 -0.72
CA LEU A 87 -22.51 -7.40 -1.19
C LEU A 87 -23.97 -7.15 -0.79
N GLU A 88 -24.78 -8.16 -0.88
CA GLU A 88 -26.18 -8.15 -0.46
C GLU A 88 -26.27 -8.64 0.98
N ARG A 89 -26.98 -7.89 1.82
CA ARG A 89 -27.20 -8.23 3.23
C ARG A 89 -28.68 -8.36 3.53
N PRO A 90 -29.06 -9.27 4.45
CA PRO A 90 -30.42 -9.35 4.92
C PRO A 90 -30.93 -7.99 5.41
N PRO A 91 -32.17 -7.58 5.07
CA PRO A 91 -32.71 -6.27 5.44
C PRO A 91 -32.89 -6.07 6.96
N GLU A 92 -32.94 -7.16 7.72
CA GLU A 92 -33.03 -7.15 9.17
C GLU A 92 -31.69 -6.81 9.84
N LEU A 93 -30.59 -6.83 9.08
CA LEU A 93 -29.24 -6.51 9.55
C LEU A 93 -28.82 -5.10 9.10
N PHE A 94 -28.22 -4.38 9.99
CA PHE A 94 -27.75 -3.02 9.77
C PHE A 94 -26.24 -2.91 9.95
N LEU A 95 -25.56 -2.35 8.97
CA LEU A 95 -24.14 -2.01 9.08
C LEU A 95 -23.97 -0.79 9.99
N GLY A 96 -23.83 -1.05 11.29
CA GLY A 96 -23.79 -0.02 12.33
C GLY A 96 -22.52 0.82 12.32
N ALA A 97 -21.35 0.18 12.07
CA ALA A 97 -20.08 0.91 11.99
C ALA A 97 -19.09 0.28 11.01
N VAL A 98 -18.27 1.15 10.42
CA VAL A 98 -17.03 0.81 9.70
C VAL A 98 -15.92 1.64 10.34
N PRO A 99 -15.17 1.10 11.31
CA PRO A 99 -14.09 1.82 11.97
C PRO A 99 -12.95 2.19 11.02
N ALA A 100 -12.06 3.08 11.46
CA ALA A 100 -10.87 3.47 10.73
C ALA A 100 -10.13 2.25 10.17
N ARG A 101 -9.79 2.32 8.88
CA ARG A 101 -9.21 1.20 8.12
C ARG A 101 -7.76 0.97 8.51
N GLU A 102 -7.41 -0.27 8.76
CA GLU A 102 -6.01 -0.71 8.82
C GLU A 102 -5.39 -0.75 7.41
N ASN A 103 -4.05 -0.70 7.30
CA ASN A 103 -3.34 -0.71 6.02
C ASN A 103 -3.86 -1.83 5.10
N PRO A 104 -4.41 -1.49 3.92
CA PRO A 104 -5.07 -2.46 3.04
C PRO A 104 -4.11 -3.35 2.26
N ARG A 105 -2.81 -3.07 2.24
CA ARG A 105 -1.84 -3.76 1.39
C ARG A 105 -1.73 -5.25 1.70
N ASP A 106 -1.27 -6.00 0.71
CA ASP A 106 -0.73 -7.34 0.93
C ASP A 106 0.74 -7.26 1.31
N ILE A 107 1.19 -8.21 2.11
CA ILE A 107 2.59 -8.39 2.47
C ILE A 107 3.00 -9.83 2.16
N VAL A 108 4.20 -10.00 1.64
CA VAL A 108 4.83 -11.31 1.45
C VAL A 108 5.89 -11.49 2.52
N PHE A 109 5.83 -12.58 3.26
CA PHE A 109 6.93 -13.07 4.06
C PHE A 109 7.58 -14.24 3.34
N PHE A 110 8.89 -14.31 3.38
CA PHE A 110 9.67 -15.35 2.73
C PHE A 110 10.38 -16.24 3.75
N ALA A 111 10.73 -17.45 3.34
CA ALA A 111 11.58 -18.33 4.14
C ALA A 111 12.92 -17.63 4.44
N ALA A 112 13.48 -17.90 5.61
CA ALA A 112 14.66 -17.17 6.11
C ALA A 112 15.89 -17.28 5.20
N ASP A 113 16.00 -18.36 4.46
CA ASP A 113 17.10 -18.66 3.54
C ASP A 113 16.83 -18.24 2.08
N VAL A 114 15.68 -17.60 1.79
CA VAL A 114 15.25 -17.31 0.41
C VAL A 114 16.31 -16.54 -0.40
N THR A 115 16.98 -15.58 0.23
CA THR A 115 17.99 -14.75 -0.44
C THR A 115 19.21 -15.54 -0.97
N GLN A 116 19.49 -16.72 -0.38
CA GLN A 116 20.56 -17.61 -0.81
C GLN A 116 20.21 -18.40 -2.08
N HIS A 117 18.92 -18.43 -2.43
CA HIS A 117 18.39 -19.22 -3.55
C HIS A 117 17.83 -18.37 -4.70
N LEU A 118 18.03 -17.04 -4.64
CA LEU A 118 17.57 -16.15 -5.69
C LEU A 118 18.56 -16.17 -6.86
N SER A 119 18.12 -16.71 -8.00
CA SER A 119 18.88 -16.67 -9.26
C SER A 119 17.94 -16.81 -10.45
N THR A 120 18.42 -16.41 -11.63
CA THR A 120 17.70 -16.63 -12.88
C THR A 120 17.50 -18.14 -13.08
N GLY A 121 16.26 -18.54 -13.36
CA GLY A 121 15.88 -19.95 -13.52
C GLY A 121 15.38 -20.63 -12.24
N THR A 122 15.60 -20.07 -11.06
CA THR A 122 14.94 -20.56 -9.84
C THR A 122 13.44 -20.33 -9.92
N THR A 123 12.64 -21.30 -9.45
CA THR A 123 11.20 -21.14 -9.28
C THR A 123 10.86 -21.10 -7.81
N LEU A 124 10.30 -19.99 -7.34
CA LEU A 124 9.84 -19.83 -5.96
C LEU A 124 8.37 -20.25 -5.84
N ARG A 125 8.09 -21.06 -4.84
CA ARG A 125 6.73 -21.50 -4.47
C ARG A 125 6.15 -20.54 -3.45
N ILE A 126 5.17 -19.74 -3.87
CA ILE A 126 4.55 -18.71 -3.02
C ILE A 126 3.11 -19.10 -2.69
N GLY A 127 2.78 -19.18 -1.41
CA GLY A 127 1.46 -19.62 -0.95
C GLY A 127 0.37 -18.55 -1.06
N SER A 128 -0.66 -18.80 -1.87
CA SER A 128 -1.90 -18.03 -1.89
C SER A 128 -2.99 -18.70 -2.74
N SER A 129 -4.23 -18.74 -2.22
CA SER A 129 -5.42 -19.24 -2.95
C SER A 129 -6.26 -18.12 -3.56
N SER A 130 -5.83 -16.86 -3.51
CA SER A 130 -6.59 -15.72 -4.02
C SER A 130 -6.39 -15.55 -5.53
N PRO A 131 -7.47 -15.62 -6.37
CA PRO A 131 -7.37 -15.40 -7.82
C PRO A 131 -6.79 -14.03 -8.18
N ARG A 132 -7.11 -12.99 -7.41
CA ARG A 132 -6.53 -11.66 -7.56
C ARG A 132 -5.01 -11.68 -7.38
N ARG A 133 -4.51 -12.33 -6.31
CA ARG A 133 -3.06 -12.45 -6.07
C ARG A 133 -2.40 -13.29 -7.14
N GLN A 134 -3.04 -14.37 -7.60
CA GLN A 134 -2.54 -15.19 -8.71
C GLN A 134 -2.36 -14.36 -10.00
N ALA A 135 -3.27 -13.43 -10.26
CA ALA A 135 -3.19 -12.59 -11.46
C ALA A 135 -2.09 -11.51 -11.38
N PHE A 136 -1.82 -10.92 -10.20
CA PHE A 136 -1.02 -9.71 -10.13
C PHE A 136 0.36 -9.91 -9.50
N VAL A 137 0.49 -10.78 -8.49
CA VAL A 137 1.69 -10.86 -7.66
C VAL A 137 2.87 -11.53 -8.35
N PRO A 138 2.73 -12.62 -9.15
CA PRO A 138 3.89 -13.25 -9.80
C PRO A 138 4.69 -12.26 -10.64
N GLY A 139 4.06 -11.59 -11.60
CA GLY A 139 4.75 -10.64 -12.47
C GLY A 139 5.34 -9.42 -11.76
N PHE A 140 4.85 -9.06 -10.57
CA PHE A 140 5.49 -8.07 -9.71
C PHE A 140 6.75 -8.65 -9.05
N LEU A 141 6.64 -9.80 -8.39
CA LEU A 141 7.74 -10.42 -7.65
C LEU A 141 8.91 -10.82 -8.56
N GLU A 142 8.64 -11.31 -9.76
CA GLU A 142 9.68 -11.66 -10.76
C GLU A 142 10.57 -10.46 -11.14
N ARG A 143 10.04 -9.25 -11.06
CA ARG A 143 10.79 -8.00 -11.29
C ARG A 143 11.34 -7.39 -10.00
N ALA A 144 10.67 -7.60 -8.87
CA ALA A 144 10.99 -6.98 -7.59
C ALA A 144 12.03 -7.78 -6.78
N LEU A 145 12.19 -9.06 -7.07
CA LEU A 145 13.17 -9.92 -6.41
C LEU A 145 14.54 -9.88 -7.12
N PRO A 146 15.64 -9.83 -6.37
CA PRO A 146 16.98 -10.03 -6.93
C PRO A 146 17.07 -11.34 -7.73
N GLY A 147 17.83 -11.33 -8.82
CA GLY A 147 18.04 -12.51 -9.66
C GLY A 147 16.87 -12.89 -10.56
N ALA A 148 15.77 -12.14 -10.55
CA ALA A 148 14.59 -12.35 -11.39
C ALA A 148 14.12 -13.82 -11.44
N PRO A 149 13.84 -14.46 -10.28
CA PRO A 149 13.35 -15.84 -10.24
C PRO A 149 11.96 -15.93 -10.86
N ARG A 150 11.56 -17.12 -11.31
CA ARG A 150 10.15 -17.39 -11.62
C ARG A 150 9.33 -17.49 -10.33
N VAL A 151 8.07 -17.10 -10.39
CA VAL A 151 7.16 -17.17 -9.23
C VAL A 151 5.94 -18.01 -9.57
N GLN A 152 5.78 -19.11 -8.84
CA GLN A 152 4.64 -19.99 -8.94
C GLN A 152 3.76 -19.83 -7.67
N LEU A 153 2.49 -19.47 -7.83
CA LEU A 153 1.56 -19.47 -6.72
C LEU A 153 1.03 -20.88 -6.46
N CYS A 154 1.14 -21.30 -5.20
CA CYS A 154 0.63 -22.57 -4.71
C CYS A 154 -0.62 -22.34 -3.87
N GLU A 155 -1.60 -23.23 -3.98
CA GLU A 155 -2.78 -23.15 -3.14
C GLU A 155 -2.41 -23.29 -1.66
N LEU A 156 -2.91 -22.36 -0.83
CA LEU A 156 -2.62 -22.31 0.60
C LEU A 156 -3.85 -21.96 1.40
N ARG A 157 -4.28 -22.86 2.27
CA ARG A 157 -5.40 -22.71 3.19
C ARG A 157 -4.98 -22.76 4.65
N GLY A 158 -5.94 -22.54 5.52
CA GLY A 158 -5.78 -22.53 6.96
C GLY A 158 -5.68 -21.11 7.54
N ASN A 159 -5.58 -21.05 8.85
CA ASN A 159 -5.41 -19.80 9.58
C ASN A 159 -4.02 -19.17 9.31
N VAL A 160 -3.83 -17.93 9.73
CA VAL A 160 -2.60 -17.16 9.50
C VAL A 160 -1.37 -17.89 10.04
N ASP A 161 -1.45 -18.40 11.25
CA ASP A 161 -0.37 -19.17 11.91
C ASP A 161 0.00 -20.45 11.14
N THR A 162 -1.01 -21.21 10.69
CA THR A 162 -0.81 -22.41 9.88
C THR A 162 -0.12 -22.09 8.56
N ARG A 163 -0.47 -20.97 7.92
CA ARG A 163 0.17 -20.52 6.68
C ARG A 163 1.62 -20.12 6.92
N LEU A 164 1.91 -19.39 7.99
CA LEU A 164 3.28 -18.96 8.32
C LEU A 164 4.20 -20.13 8.66
N ARG A 165 3.70 -21.18 9.32
CA ARG A 165 4.50 -22.38 9.58
C ARG A 165 5.04 -23.06 8.32
N ARG A 166 4.38 -22.87 7.15
CA ARG A 166 4.90 -23.38 5.86
C ARG A 166 6.25 -22.80 5.46
N LEU A 167 6.59 -21.61 5.95
CA LEU A 167 7.91 -20.99 5.75
C LEU A 167 9.02 -21.61 6.62
N ARG A 168 8.63 -22.40 7.62
CA ARG A 168 9.53 -23.09 8.54
C ARG A 168 9.68 -24.58 8.20
N GLU A 169 8.93 -25.09 7.22
CA GLU A 169 9.06 -26.46 6.74
C GLU A 169 10.44 -26.67 6.08
N PRO A 170 11.08 -27.83 6.23
CA PRO A 170 12.34 -28.12 5.60
C PRO A 170 12.25 -27.96 4.09
N ARG A 171 13.22 -27.24 3.50
CA ARG A 171 13.28 -27.05 2.04
C ARG A 171 13.32 -28.41 1.32
N GLY A 172 12.53 -28.50 0.24
CA GLY A 172 12.37 -29.75 -0.52
C GLY A 172 11.23 -30.64 -0.02
N SER A 173 10.63 -30.37 1.14
CA SER A 173 9.39 -31.06 1.51
C SER A 173 8.24 -30.60 0.61
N GLU A 174 7.27 -31.48 0.37
CA GLU A 174 6.07 -31.17 -0.42
C GLU A 174 5.32 -29.95 0.12
N ARG A 175 5.37 -29.76 1.42
CA ARG A 175 4.65 -28.70 2.14
C ARG A 175 5.42 -27.39 2.26
N ALA A 176 6.73 -27.37 1.99
CA ALA A 176 7.56 -26.16 2.08
C ALA A 176 7.12 -25.10 1.08
N LEU A 177 7.17 -23.86 1.50
CA LEU A 177 6.95 -22.68 0.66
C LEU A 177 8.11 -21.70 0.81
N ASP A 178 8.50 -21.08 -0.28
CA ASP A 178 9.52 -20.02 -0.28
C ASP A 178 8.94 -18.67 0.16
N GLY A 179 7.63 -18.49 0.08
CA GLY A 179 6.94 -17.30 0.55
C GLY A 179 5.44 -17.51 0.79
N VAL A 180 4.84 -16.62 1.58
CA VAL A 180 3.40 -16.61 1.86
C VAL A 180 2.87 -15.19 1.76
N ILE A 181 1.76 -15.00 1.02
CA ILE A 181 1.09 -13.70 0.85
C ILE A 181 -0.05 -13.61 1.84
N LEU A 182 -0.01 -12.58 2.69
CA LEU A 182 -1.03 -12.31 3.68
C LEU A 182 -1.55 -10.87 3.57
N ALA A 183 -2.75 -10.61 4.09
CA ALA A 183 -3.24 -9.24 4.24
C ALA A 183 -2.51 -8.59 5.43
N PHE A 184 -1.87 -7.45 5.21
CA PHE A 184 -1.15 -6.71 6.25
C PHE A 184 -2.03 -6.47 7.49
N ALA A 185 -3.26 -5.99 7.27
CA ALA A 185 -4.20 -5.69 8.34
C ALA A 185 -4.51 -6.87 9.27
N GLY A 186 -4.60 -8.09 8.71
CA GLY A 186 -4.84 -9.29 9.52
C GLY A 186 -3.67 -9.59 10.45
N LEU A 187 -2.45 -9.48 9.92
CA LEU A 187 -1.21 -9.66 10.71
C LEU A 187 -1.01 -8.53 11.73
N SER A 188 -1.28 -7.28 11.35
CA SER A 188 -1.17 -6.12 12.24
C SER A 188 -2.04 -6.30 13.48
N ARG A 189 -3.29 -6.73 13.29
CA ARG A 189 -4.21 -7.01 14.40
C ARG A 189 -3.76 -8.15 15.30
N LEU A 190 -3.25 -9.24 14.72
CA LEU A 190 -2.70 -10.35 15.49
C LEU A 190 -1.41 -9.96 16.23
N TRP A 191 -0.56 -9.14 15.61
CA TRP A 191 0.67 -8.64 16.21
C TRP A 191 0.43 -7.76 17.44
N GLN A 192 -0.65 -7.00 17.43
CA GLN A 192 -1.05 -6.07 18.50
C GLN A 192 -1.99 -6.69 19.53
N ASP A 193 -2.45 -7.93 19.30
CA ASP A 193 -3.44 -8.56 20.16
C ASP A 193 -2.81 -9.10 21.46
N GLU A 194 -3.14 -8.46 22.56
CA GLU A 194 -2.76 -8.91 23.90
C GLU A 194 -3.86 -9.74 24.59
N ALA A 195 -5.11 -9.58 24.15
CA ALA A 195 -6.27 -10.15 24.82
C ALA A 195 -6.46 -11.65 24.56
N VAL A 196 -6.15 -12.12 23.34
CA VAL A 196 -6.31 -13.54 22.95
C VAL A 196 -4.98 -14.30 22.97
N GLY A 197 -3.87 -13.60 23.27
CA GLY A 197 -2.53 -14.20 23.38
C GLY A 197 -1.90 -14.60 22.04
N ALA A 198 -2.41 -14.08 20.92
CA ALA A 198 -1.89 -14.42 19.59
C ALA A 198 -0.57 -13.72 19.25
N ALA A 199 -0.30 -12.56 19.86
CA ALA A 199 0.82 -11.70 19.50
C ALA A 199 2.18 -12.40 19.64
N ALA A 200 2.44 -13.09 20.75
CA ALA A 200 3.72 -13.75 20.99
C ALA A 200 4.01 -14.82 19.93
N ALA A 201 3.05 -15.70 19.64
CA ALA A 201 3.19 -16.74 18.64
C ALA A 201 3.41 -16.19 17.22
N VAL A 202 2.71 -15.09 16.86
CA VAL A 202 2.89 -14.45 15.55
C VAL A 202 4.26 -13.77 15.46
N ARG A 203 4.71 -13.08 16.52
CA ARG A 203 6.04 -12.46 16.57
C ARG A 203 7.15 -13.50 16.41
N GLU A 204 7.04 -14.64 17.09
CA GLU A 204 7.98 -15.75 16.95
C GLU A 204 8.00 -16.32 15.53
N LEU A 205 6.82 -16.55 14.92
CA LEU A 205 6.72 -17.06 13.56
C LEU A 205 7.31 -16.11 12.50
N LEU A 206 7.23 -14.80 12.71
CA LEU A 206 7.72 -13.76 11.79
C LEU A 206 9.18 -13.37 12.05
N ALA A 207 9.76 -13.74 13.20
CA ALA A 207 11.12 -13.35 13.56
C ALA A 207 12.14 -13.80 12.50
N GLY A 208 12.94 -12.82 12.01
CA GLY A 208 14.01 -13.07 11.04
C GLY A 208 13.55 -13.42 9.62
N LEU A 209 12.26 -13.37 9.32
CA LEU A 209 11.77 -13.61 7.95
C LEU A 209 11.91 -12.36 7.08
N PRO A 210 12.55 -12.49 5.89
CA PRO A 210 12.52 -11.44 4.87
C PRO A 210 11.08 -11.14 4.45
N ARG A 211 10.81 -9.89 4.08
CA ARG A 211 9.46 -9.47 3.71
C ARG A 211 9.46 -8.46 2.57
N MET A 212 8.31 -8.34 1.91
CA MET A 212 8.02 -7.30 0.94
C MET A 212 6.58 -6.81 1.10
N LEU A 213 6.38 -5.51 1.26
CA LEU A 213 5.06 -4.87 1.26
C LEU A 213 4.68 -4.53 -0.18
N LEU A 214 3.58 -5.13 -0.67
CA LEU A 214 3.20 -5.00 -2.08
C LEU A 214 2.59 -3.62 -2.38
N PRO A 215 3.03 -2.95 -3.47
CA PRO A 215 2.51 -1.64 -3.84
C PRO A 215 1.08 -1.74 -4.42
N LEU A 216 0.21 -0.80 -4.05
CA LEU A 216 -1.16 -0.72 -4.56
C LEU A 216 -1.22 -0.40 -6.05
N THR A 217 -0.22 0.29 -6.57
CA THR A 217 -0.09 0.63 -8.00
C THR A 217 -0.06 -0.60 -8.90
N LEU A 218 0.52 -1.72 -8.43
CA LEU A 218 0.65 -2.96 -9.20
C LEU A 218 -0.09 -4.15 -8.58
N CYS A 219 -0.36 -4.08 -7.28
CA CYS A 219 -1.02 -5.13 -6.51
C CYS A 219 -2.12 -4.55 -5.63
N PRO A 220 -3.15 -3.88 -6.18
CA PRO A 220 -4.23 -3.35 -5.36
C PRO A 220 -4.90 -4.49 -4.59
N ALA A 221 -5.31 -4.19 -3.37
CA ALA A 221 -5.92 -5.16 -2.47
C ALA A 221 -7.33 -5.58 -2.91
N ALA A 222 -7.87 -6.60 -2.28
CA ALA A 222 -9.28 -6.92 -2.42
C ALA A 222 -10.15 -5.75 -1.91
N PRO A 223 -11.28 -5.45 -2.55
CA PRO A 223 -12.21 -4.44 -2.04
C PRO A 223 -12.53 -4.66 -0.57
N ALA A 224 -12.48 -3.60 0.21
CA ALA A 224 -12.66 -3.59 1.65
C ALA A 224 -11.58 -4.34 2.49
N GLN A 225 -10.47 -4.77 1.90
CA GLN A 225 -9.38 -5.34 2.70
C GLN A 225 -8.84 -4.32 3.69
N GLY A 226 -8.65 -4.74 4.95
CA GLY A 226 -8.21 -3.88 6.05
C GLY A 226 -9.33 -3.23 6.84
N ALA A 227 -10.55 -3.14 6.30
CA ALA A 227 -11.72 -2.65 7.01
C ALA A 227 -12.44 -3.77 7.79
N LEU A 228 -13.11 -3.36 8.87
CA LEU A 228 -14.10 -4.18 9.59
C LEU A 228 -15.50 -3.68 9.28
N ALA A 229 -16.44 -4.60 9.20
CA ALA A 229 -17.86 -4.31 9.20
C ALA A 229 -18.45 -4.77 10.55
N ILE A 230 -19.12 -3.86 11.24
CA ILE A 230 -19.79 -4.18 12.49
C ILE A 230 -21.28 -4.03 12.28
N GLU A 231 -21.99 -5.13 12.47
CA GLU A 231 -23.42 -5.19 12.23
C GLU A 231 -24.20 -5.39 13.52
N CYS A 232 -25.42 -4.87 13.53
CA CYS A 232 -26.44 -5.11 14.54
C CYS A 232 -27.78 -5.35 13.84
N ARG A 233 -28.83 -5.66 14.60
CA ARG A 233 -30.18 -5.67 14.04
C ARG A 233 -30.64 -4.26 13.65
N ALA A 234 -31.42 -4.15 12.61
CA ALA A 234 -31.91 -2.87 12.09
C ALA A 234 -32.81 -2.13 13.08
N ASP A 235 -33.52 -2.85 13.93
CA ASP A 235 -34.44 -2.35 14.98
C ASP A 235 -33.75 -2.10 16.35
N ASP A 236 -32.46 -2.45 16.50
CA ASP A 236 -31.72 -2.28 17.75
C ASP A 236 -31.11 -0.87 17.86
N GLU A 237 -31.91 0.09 18.29
CA GLU A 237 -31.49 1.49 18.46
C GLU A 237 -30.33 1.65 19.43
N ARG A 238 -30.29 0.84 20.51
CA ARG A 238 -29.20 0.88 21.49
C ARG A 238 -27.87 0.52 20.86
N SER A 239 -27.81 -0.59 20.15
CA SER A 239 -26.59 -1.05 19.46
C SER A 239 -26.16 -0.04 18.38
N ARG A 240 -27.10 0.50 17.62
CA ARG A 240 -26.83 1.53 16.60
C ARG A 240 -26.22 2.79 17.22
N ALA A 241 -26.76 3.27 18.33
CA ALA A 241 -26.24 4.45 19.05
C ALA A 241 -24.82 4.22 19.58
N VAL A 242 -24.54 3.03 20.13
CA VAL A 242 -23.20 2.67 20.61
C VAL A 242 -22.21 2.58 19.46
N LEU A 243 -22.59 1.98 18.35
CA LEU A 243 -21.71 1.79 17.18
C LEU A 243 -21.37 3.08 16.45
N ALA A 244 -22.24 4.09 16.49
CA ALA A 244 -22.00 5.39 15.85
C ALA A 244 -20.71 6.07 16.32
N ALA A 245 -20.26 5.80 17.56
CA ALA A 245 -19.04 6.38 18.12
C ALA A 245 -17.73 5.84 17.50
N ILE A 246 -17.77 4.70 16.81
CA ILE A 246 -16.61 4.09 16.17
C ILE A 246 -16.70 4.07 14.66
N ASP A 247 -17.75 4.63 14.08
CA ASP A 247 -17.90 4.73 12.63
C ASP A 247 -16.97 5.81 12.07
N ASP A 248 -16.21 5.45 11.03
CA ASP A 248 -15.32 6.38 10.31
C ASP A 248 -15.90 6.69 8.93
N PRO A 249 -16.46 7.90 8.73
CA PRO A 249 -17.09 8.26 7.46
C PRO A 249 -16.16 8.20 6.26
N ALA A 250 -14.86 8.50 6.44
CA ALA A 250 -13.88 8.46 5.36
C ALA A 250 -13.61 7.02 4.91
N THR A 251 -13.42 6.11 5.86
CA THR A 251 -13.31 4.66 5.58
C THR A 251 -14.59 4.13 4.95
N ARG A 252 -15.75 4.47 5.49
CA ARG A 252 -17.05 4.03 4.95
C ARG A 252 -17.22 4.45 3.49
N ALA A 253 -16.89 5.69 3.15
CA ALA A 253 -16.96 6.21 1.78
C ALA A 253 -15.98 5.48 0.86
N ALA A 254 -14.72 5.29 1.30
CA ALA A 254 -13.71 4.56 0.52
C ALA A 254 -14.14 3.12 0.23
N ILE A 255 -14.62 2.40 1.25
CA ILE A 255 -15.11 1.03 1.09
C ILE A 255 -16.36 0.98 0.20
N GLY A 256 -17.24 1.96 0.31
CA GLY A 256 -18.41 2.10 -0.58
C GLY A 256 -18.01 2.17 -2.05
N ALA A 257 -17.02 3.00 -2.38
CA ALA A 257 -16.49 3.13 -3.74
C ALA A 257 -15.85 1.82 -4.26
N GLU A 258 -15.06 1.14 -3.43
CA GLU A 258 -14.43 -0.14 -3.79
C GLU A 258 -15.47 -1.25 -4.03
N ARG A 259 -16.47 -1.37 -3.14
CA ARG A 259 -17.53 -2.38 -3.21
C ARG A 259 -18.49 -2.13 -4.35
N ALA A 260 -18.78 -0.86 -4.69
CA ALA A 260 -19.57 -0.51 -5.88
C ALA A 260 -18.90 -1.01 -7.17
N LEU A 261 -17.56 -0.89 -7.26
CA LEU A 261 -16.82 -1.43 -8.40
C LEU A 261 -16.87 -2.96 -8.47
N LEU A 262 -16.83 -3.63 -7.31
CA LEU A 262 -16.97 -5.09 -7.24
C LEU A 262 -18.38 -5.52 -7.64
N ALA A 263 -19.41 -4.81 -7.18
CA ALA A 263 -20.81 -5.06 -7.54
C ALA A 263 -21.07 -4.94 -9.04
N ALA A 264 -20.51 -3.89 -9.66
CA ALA A 264 -20.61 -3.66 -11.11
C ALA A 264 -19.98 -4.80 -11.94
N ARG A 265 -19.18 -5.68 -11.33
CA ARG A 265 -18.56 -6.86 -11.95
C ARG A 265 -19.22 -8.18 -11.54
N GLY A 266 -20.42 -8.13 -10.99
CA GLY A 266 -21.17 -9.31 -10.56
C GLY A 266 -20.81 -9.85 -9.19
N GLY A 267 -19.88 -9.18 -8.46
CA GLY A 267 -19.51 -9.57 -7.10
C GLY A 267 -18.68 -10.86 -7.00
N GLY A 268 -18.32 -11.24 -5.78
CA GLY A 268 -17.68 -12.53 -5.45
C GLY A 268 -16.15 -12.48 -5.30
N CYS A 269 -15.65 -13.42 -4.48
CA CYS A 269 -14.22 -13.54 -4.15
C CYS A 269 -13.39 -14.21 -5.27
N HIS A 270 -14.02 -14.69 -6.33
CA HIS A 270 -13.38 -15.44 -7.42
C HIS A 270 -12.78 -14.55 -8.50
N GLN A 271 -12.97 -13.24 -8.41
CA GLN A 271 -12.54 -12.32 -9.45
C GLN A 271 -11.06 -12.00 -9.38
N ARG A 272 -10.42 -11.89 -10.56
CA ARG A 272 -9.08 -11.37 -10.73
C ARG A 272 -9.10 -9.83 -10.71
N PHE A 273 -9.67 -9.30 -9.63
CA PHE A 273 -9.98 -7.88 -9.45
C PHE A 273 -9.46 -7.35 -8.12
N GLY A 274 -8.81 -6.20 -8.16
CA GLY A 274 -8.38 -5.43 -6.99
C GLY A 274 -8.85 -3.99 -7.12
N ALA A 275 -9.35 -3.43 -6.03
CA ALA A 275 -9.68 -2.02 -5.92
C ALA A 275 -9.37 -1.55 -4.50
N THR A 276 -8.60 -0.47 -4.38
CA THR A 276 -8.19 0.05 -3.08
C THR A 276 -8.13 1.57 -3.12
N GLN A 277 -8.97 2.20 -2.32
CA GLN A 277 -8.94 3.64 -2.12
C GLN A 277 -8.13 3.99 -0.88
N VAL A 278 -7.20 4.90 -1.00
CA VAL A 278 -6.42 5.46 0.11
C VAL A 278 -6.53 6.97 0.12
N GLN A 279 -6.53 7.55 1.30
CA GLN A 279 -6.45 8.99 1.47
C GLN A 279 -4.98 9.41 1.46
N VAL A 280 -4.65 10.41 0.62
CA VAL A 280 -3.29 10.95 0.52
C VAL A 280 -3.34 12.45 0.78
N ASP A 281 -2.52 12.90 1.74
CA ASP A 281 -2.45 14.31 2.11
C ASP A 281 -2.09 15.19 0.91
N GLY A 282 -2.86 16.24 0.70
CA GLY A 282 -2.69 17.17 -0.41
C GLY A 282 -3.19 16.68 -1.77
N LEU A 283 -3.62 15.41 -1.89
CA LEU A 283 -4.21 14.86 -3.12
C LEU A 283 -5.67 14.42 -2.92
N GLY A 284 -6.09 14.11 -1.68
CA GLY A 284 -7.38 13.52 -1.43
C GLY A 284 -7.42 12.00 -1.68
N PRO A 285 -8.60 11.45 -2.04
CA PRO A 285 -8.76 10.02 -2.27
C PRO A 285 -8.14 9.58 -3.60
N LEU A 286 -7.26 8.57 -3.54
CA LEU A 286 -6.71 7.86 -4.70
C LEU A 286 -7.27 6.44 -4.72
N LEU A 287 -7.92 6.04 -5.81
CA LEU A 287 -8.50 4.72 -5.99
C LEU A 287 -7.69 3.94 -7.05
N TYR A 288 -6.91 2.98 -6.59
CA TYR A 288 -6.15 2.05 -7.44
C TYR A 288 -7.04 0.89 -7.86
N VAL A 289 -7.18 0.66 -9.15
CA VAL A 289 -7.98 -0.41 -9.73
C VAL A 289 -7.12 -1.26 -10.66
N ARG A 290 -7.21 -2.56 -10.53
CA ARG A 290 -6.57 -3.49 -11.46
C ARG A 290 -7.45 -4.71 -11.65
N GLU A 291 -7.60 -5.11 -12.90
CA GLU A 291 -8.35 -6.29 -13.30
C GLU A 291 -7.58 -7.12 -14.33
N ALA A 292 -7.85 -8.40 -14.36
CA ALA A 292 -7.34 -9.29 -15.39
C ALA A 292 -8.52 -10.10 -15.97
N ASP A 293 -8.59 -10.18 -17.28
CA ASP A 293 -9.58 -11.02 -17.96
C ASP A 293 -9.20 -12.53 -17.89
N GLU A 294 -10.03 -13.36 -18.51
CA GLU A 294 -9.80 -14.81 -18.55
C GLU A 294 -8.54 -15.18 -19.33
N GLN A 295 -8.16 -14.39 -20.33
CA GLN A 295 -6.97 -14.54 -21.16
C GLN A 295 -5.72 -14.03 -20.47
N GLY A 296 -5.86 -13.37 -19.31
CA GLY A 296 -4.77 -12.83 -18.50
C GLY A 296 -4.32 -11.41 -18.89
N ALA A 297 -5.01 -10.74 -19.83
CA ALA A 297 -4.75 -9.33 -20.14
C ALA A 297 -5.13 -8.46 -18.94
N LYS A 298 -4.22 -7.54 -18.59
CA LYS A 298 -4.35 -6.73 -17.37
C LYS A 298 -4.67 -5.30 -17.72
N ARG A 299 -5.70 -4.76 -17.07
CA ARG A 299 -6.03 -3.34 -17.11
C ARG A 299 -5.74 -2.73 -15.76
N THR A 300 -5.03 -1.60 -15.74
CA THR A 300 -4.70 -0.83 -14.54
C THR A 300 -5.25 0.58 -14.69
N GLU A 301 -5.89 1.10 -13.67
CA GLU A 301 -6.48 2.43 -13.63
C GLU A 301 -6.21 3.07 -12.26
N LEU A 302 -5.84 4.35 -12.27
CA LEU A 302 -5.82 5.19 -11.09
C LEU A 302 -6.94 6.22 -11.22
N ARG A 303 -7.93 6.16 -10.34
CA ARG A 303 -9.01 7.14 -10.28
C ARG A 303 -8.71 8.20 -9.25
N TRP A 304 -8.80 9.42 -9.68
CA TRP A 304 -8.61 10.61 -8.87
C TRP A 304 -9.52 11.72 -9.41
N THR A 305 -10.05 12.54 -8.53
CA THR A 305 -10.88 13.69 -8.94
C THR A 305 -9.98 14.90 -9.14
N PRO A 306 -9.70 15.28 -10.39
CA PRO A 306 -8.89 16.47 -10.67
C PRO A 306 -9.65 17.75 -10.32
N PRO A 307 -8.94 18.86 -10.11
CA PRO A 307 -9.57 20.18 -10.04
C PRO A 307 -10.25 20.52 -11.37
N ALA A 308 -11.02 21.62 -11.39
CA ALA A 308 -11.61 22.11 -12.63
C ALA A 308 -10.54 22.30 -13.72
N PRO A 309 -10.84 21.96 -14.98
CA PRO A 309 -9.88 22.14 -16.06
C PRO A 309 -9.53 23.62 -16.24
N PRO A 310 -8.32 23.92 -16.76
CA PRO A 310 -7.87 25.29 -16.93
C PRO A 310 -8.76 26.06 -17.90
N ALA A 311 -9.03 27.32 -17.58
CA ALA A 311 -9.67 28.25 -18.52
C ALA A 311 -8.65 28.77 -19.55
N GLY A 312 -9.07 28.99 -20.78
CA GLY A 312 -8.26 29.62 -21.81
C GLY A 312 -7.50 28.68 -22.75
N ALA A 313 -6.51 29.22 -23.44
CA ALA A 313 -5.73 28.46 -24.42
C ALA A 313 -4.88 27.36 -23.77
N ARG A 314 -4.98 26.13 -24.29
CA ARG A 314 -4.22 24.99 -23.83
C ARG A 314 -2.87 24.92 -24.53
N LYS A 315 -1.81 25.18 -23.78
CA LYS A 315 -0.43 25.15 -24.27
C LYS A 315 0.42 24.41 -23.22
N PRO A 316 0.26 23.06 -23.10
CA PRO A 316 0.97 22.28 -22.12
C PRO A 316 2.45 22.11 -22.47
N TRP A 317 3.30 22.23 -21.47
CA TRP A 317 4.72 21.94 -21.56
C TRP A 317 5.17 21.14 -20.33
N ASP A 318 5.76 19.99 -20.54
CA ASP A 318 6.26 19.14 -19.44
C ASP A 318 7.79 18.92 -19.48
N GLY A 319 8.45 19.43 -20.54
CA GLY A 319 9.89 19.27 -20.69
C GLY A 319 10.35 17.82 -20.88
N SER A 320 9.45 16.88 -21.19
CA SER A 320 9.78 15.45 -21.38
C SER A 320 10.74 15.21 -22.55
N ALA A 321 10.76 16.11 -23.52
CA ALA A 321 11.69 16.08 -24.65
C ALA A 321 13.11 16.58 -24.32
N GLN A 322 13.32 17.11 -23.12
CA GLN A 322 14.63 17.54 -22.68
C GLN A 322 15.52 16.31 -22.40
N PRO A 323 16.80 16.33 -22.81
CA PRO A 323 17.72 15.28 -22.41
C PRO A 323 17.76 15.19 -20.88
N ALA A 324 17.83 13.95 -20.38
CA ALA A 324 17.97 13.76 -18.94
C ALA A 324 19.20 14.54 -18.46
N PRO A 325 19.08 15.36 -17.38
CA PRO A 325 20.19 16.12 -16.91
C PRO A 325 21.37 15.20 -16.56
N GLU A 326 22.55 15.61 -16.99
CA GLU A 326 23.79 14.98 -16.55
C GLU A 326 23.94 15.17 -15.05
N PHE A 327 24.58 14.22 -14.40
CA PHE A 327 24.81 14.28 -12.97
C PHE A 327 26.25 13.90 -12.64
N GLU A 328 26.76 14.49 -11.60
CA GLU A 328 28.09 14.23 -11.06
C GLU A 328 27.98 13.59 -9.68
N ARG A 329 28.94 12.74 -9.35
CA ARG A 329 29.05 12.18 -8.02
C ARG A 329 30.24 12.78 -7.29
N PRO A 330 30.09 13.11 -5.99
CA PRO A 330 31.21 13.46 -5.15
C PRO A 330 32.25 12.34 -5.10
N ALA A 331 33.53 12.69 -5.12
CA ALA A 331 34.62 11.72 -4.97
C ALA A 331 34.46 10.93 -3.66
N GLY A 332 34.64 9.61 -3.73
CA GLY A 332 34.53 8.73 -2.56
C GLY A 332 33.12 8.47 -2.05
N VAL A 333 32.08 8.89 -2.77
CA VAL A 333 30.68 8.74 -2.34
C VAL A 333 30.27 7.27 -2.18
N GLU A 334 30.84 6.34 -2.95
CA GLU A 334 30.58 4.90 -2.84
C GLU A 334 31.02 4.36 -1.47
N ALA A 335 32.22 4.71 -1.03
CA ALA A 335 32.77 4.29 0.26
C ALA A 335 31.96 4.90 1.42
N GLU A 336 31.60 6.16 1.32
CA GLU A 336 30.76 6.85 2.30
C GLU A 336 29.36 6.24 2.37
N CYS A 337 28.74 5.98 1.23
CA CYS A 337 27.44 5.34 1.13
C CYS A 337 27.47 3.93 1.76
N SER A 338 28.48 3.12 1.43
CA SER A 338 28.67 1.78 2.00
C SER A 338 28.80 1.83 3.52
N ARG A 339 29.60 2.74 4.05
CA ARG A 339 29.82 2.90 5.49
C ARG A 339 28.53 3.32 6.20
N ARG A 340 27.82 4.32 5.67
CA ARG A 340 26.58 4.82 6.27
C ARG A 340 25.42 3.84 6.18
N LEU A 341 25.28 3.10 5.07
CA LEU A 341 24.29 2.03 4.95
C LEU A 341 24.53 0.90 5.95
N ALA A 342 25.79 0.53 6.19
CA ALA A 342 26.12 -0.50 7.17
C ALA A 342 25.82 -0.08 8.62
N ALA A 343 25.78 1.22 8.91
CA ALA A 343 25.48 1.78 10.23
C ALA A 343 23.99 2.13 10.41
N ALA A 344 23.23 2.24 9.32
CA ALA A 344 21.83 2.60 9.35
C ALA A 344 20.96 1.40 9.72
N GLY A 345 19.94 1.62 10.55
CA GLY A 345 18.91 0.62 10.83
C GLY A 345 17.91 0.45 9.69
N ALA A 346 17.72 1.48 8.86
CA ALA A 346 16.93 1.44 7.64
C ALA A 346 17.39 2.51 6.64
N ALA A 347 17.06 2.34 5.35
CA ALA A 347 17.37 3.35 4.35
C ALA A 347 16.21 3.59 3.38
N PHE A 348 16.14 4.83 2.87
CA PHE A 348 15.22 5.22 1.82
C PHE A 348 15.99 5.77 0.62
N VAL A 349 15.78 5.18 -0.55
CA VAL A 349 16.40 5.62 -1.81
C VAL A 349 15.40 6.46 -2.60
N ALA A 350 15.60 7.77 -2.61
CA ALA A 350 14.67 8.72 -3.20
C ALA A 350 14.55 8.59 -4.73
N HIS A 351 15.58 8.10 -5.40
CA HIS A 351 15.60 7.80 -6.82
C HIS A 351 16.67 6.73 -7.10
N ARG A 352 16.48 5.89 -8.13
CA ARG A 352 17.46 4.84 -8.48
C ARG A 352 18.91 5.36 -8.63
N ARG A 353 19.09 6.60 -9.11
CA ARG A 353 20.41 7.26 -9.24
C ARG A 353 21.03 7.57 -7.88
N ALA A 354 20.24 7.69 -6.82
CA ALA A 354 20.76 8.02 -5.50
C ALA A 354 21.51 6.85 -4.84
N LEU A 355 21.40 5.63 -5.37
CA LEU A 355 22.26 4.53 -4.97
C LEU A 355 23.45 4.44 -5.95
N PRO A 356 24.70 4.76 -5.52
CA PRO A 356 25.90 4.63 -6.36
C PRO A 356 26.10 3.21 -6.90
N GLU A 357 26.98 3.07 -7.91
CA GLU A 357 27.39 1.77 -8.40
C GLU A 357 28.29 1.10 -7.35
N MET A 358 27.75 0.09 -6.69
CA MET A 358 28.42 -0.65 -5.63
C MET A 358 27.87 -2.08 -5.53
N PRO A 359 28.64 -3.04 -4.97
CA PRO A 359 28.17 -4.41 -4.81
C PRO A 359 26.88 -4.49 -3.97
N ALA A 360 25.93 -5.29 -4.43
CA ALA A 360 24.66 -5.51 -3.72
C ALA A 360 24.88 -6.01 -2.27
N SER A 361 25.92 -6.83 -2.05
CA SER A 361 26.30 -7.31 -0.72
C SER A 361 26.64 -6.20 0.28
N GLN A 362 27.10 -5.05 -0.20
CA GLN A 362 27.34 -3.88 0.66
C GLN A 362 26.05 -3.13 0.96
N VAL A 363 25.15 -3.02 -0.02
CA VAL A 363 23.83 -2.38 0.14
C VAL A 363 22.95 -3.20 1.07
N ASN A 364 22.90 -4.52 0.88
CA ASN A 364 22.11 -5.45 1.66
C ASN A 364 22.59 -5.63 3.12
N ARG A 365 23.65 -4.92 3.54
CA ARG A 365 24.00 -4.77 4.97
C ARG A 365 22.99 -3.90 5.73
N CYS A 366 22.34 -2.97 5.03
CA CYS A 366 21.23 -2.23 5.62
C CYS A 366 20.03 -3.19 5.74
N PRO A 367 19.49 -3.42 6.94
CA PRO A 367 18.48 -4.45 7.14
C PRO A 367 17.14 -4.15 6.48
N HIS A 368 16.83 -2.85 6.29
CA HIS A 368 15.56 -2.42 5.75
C HIS A 368 15.77 -1.36 4.67
N LEU A 369 15.51 -1.70 3.41
CA LEU A 369 15.63 -0.77 2.29
C LEU A 369 14.27 -0.49 1.64
N TRP A 370 13.96 0.80 1.52
CA TRP A 370 12.73 1.32 0.91
C TRP A 370 13.06 2.30 -0.21
N VAL A 371 12.15 2.44 -1.17
CA VAL A 371 12.38 3.28 -2.34
C VAL A 371 11.20 4.20 -2.66
N SER A 372 11.42 5.18 -3.51
CA SER A 372 10.38 6.15 -3.91
C SER A 372 9.23 5.54 -4.70
N GLY A 373 9.49 4.57 -5.57
CA GLY A 373 8.48 3.97 -6.43
C GLY A 373 8.95 2.66 -7.07
N THR A 374 8.05 2.01 -7.80
CA THR A 374 8.28 0.69 -8.41
C THR A 374 9.40 0.68 -9.44
N GLU A 375 9.62 1.76 -10.20
CA GLU A 375 10.73 1.85 -11.14
C GLU A 375 12.10 1.84 -10.44
N SER A 376 12.23 2.55 -9.32
CA SER A 376 13.43 2.47 -8.48
C SER A 376 13.59 1.07 -7.88
N TRP A 377 12.50 0.45 -7.43
CA TRP A 377 12.50 -0.92 -6.92
C TRP A 377 13.09 -1.90 -7.93
N PHE A 378 12.51 -1.95 -9.13
CA PHE A 378 12.95 -2.88 -10.17
C PHE A 378 14.39 -2.65 -10.62
N ALA A 379 14.80 -1.38 -10.71
CA ALA A 379 16.18 -1.05 -11.06
C ALA A 379 17.19 -1.52 -9.99
N LEU A 380 16.83 -1.42 -8.71
CA LEU A 380 17.68 -1.90 -7.61
C LEU A 380 17.67 -3.43 -7.51
N ALA A 381 16.51 -4.06 -7.68
CA ALA A 381 16.38 -5.52 -7.70
C ALA A 381 17.23 -6.16 -8.83
N ALA A 382 17.23 -5.54 -10.01
CA ALA A 382 18.08 -5.97 -11.13
C ALA A 382 19.59 -5.90 -10.80
N ARG A 383 19.99 -5.05 -9.84
CA ARG A 383 21.36 -4.95 -9.30
C ARG A 383 21.62 -5.92 -8.13
N GLY A 384 20.68 -6.81 -7.80
CA GLY A 384 20.80 -7.74 -6.68
C GLY A 384 20.45 -7.17 -5.31
N VAL A 385 19.82 -6.00 -5.24
CA VAL A 385 19.46 -5.33 -3.99
C VAL A 385 18.07 -5.76 -3.53
N TRP A 386 17.95 -6.17 -2.26
CA TRP A 386 16.67 -6.46 -1.62
C TRP A 386 15.96 -5.18 -1.21
N VAL A 387 14.70 -5.01 -1.63
CA VAL A 387 13.85 -3.86 -1.30
C VAL A 387 12.59 -4.34 -0.61
N GLU A 388 12.21 -3.75 0.53
CA GLU A 388 11.03 -4.17 1.31
C GLU A 388 9.73 -3.47 0.90
N GLY A 389 9.80 -2.31 0.27
CA GLY A 389 8.61 -1.55 -0.13
C GLY A 389 8.93 -0.22 -0.79
N CYS A 390 7.89 0.48 -1.21
CA CYS A 390 8.05 1.79 -1.84
C CYS A 390 6.96 2.80 -1.43
N ALA A 391 7.26 4.08 -1.67
CA ALA A 391 6.34 5.20 -1.46
C ALA A 391 5.35 5.41 -2.63
N GLU A 392 5.30 4.51 -3.62
CA GLU A 392 4.38 4.56 -4.76
C GLU A 392 4.42 5.90 -5.53
N ALA A 393 5.59 6.56 -5.56
CA ALA A 393 5.83 7.88 -6.11
C ALA A 393 5.07 9.04 -5.40
N LEU A 394 4.47 8.77 -4.23
CA LEU A 394 3.74 9.77 -3.44
C LEU A 394 4.64 10.57 -2.47
N GLY A 395 5.94 10.27 -2.45
CA GLY A 395 6.91 10.89 -1.54
C GLY A 395 7.04 10.18 -0.19
N PHE A 396 8.14 10.44 0.50
CA PHE A 396 8.45 9.79 1.78
C PHE A 396 7.42 10.11 2.88
N GLY A 397 6.85 11.33 2.88
CA GLY A 397 5.82 11.74 3.82
C GLY A 397 4.58 10.83 3.79
N ALA A 398 4.09 10.48 2.59
CA ALA A 398 2.95 9.60 2.40
C ALA A 398 3.22 8.15 2.87
N LEU A 399 4.48 7.74 2.94
CA LEU A 399 4.88 6.41 3.40
C LEU A 399 4.98 6.33 4.94
N ARG A 400 5.22 7.44 5.65
CA ARG A 400 5.44 7.46 7.11
C ARG A 400 4.38 6.70 7.93
N PRO A 401 3.08 6.82 7.68
CA PRO A 401 2.07 6.07 8.44
C PRO A 401 2.24 4.54 8.29
N THR A 402 2.64 4.07 7.11
CA THR A 402 2.94 2.65 6.87
C THR A 402 4.19 2.21 7.62
N LEU A 403 5.26 3.02 7.60
CA LEU A 403 6.52 2.71 8.28
C LEU A 403 6.39 2.69 9.81
N ALA A 404 5.44 3.44 10.36
CA ALA A 404 5.14 3.47 11.80
C ALA A 404 4.39 2.23 12.30
N ALA A 405 3.95 1.34 11.40
CA ALA A 405 3.19 0.14 11.79
C ALA A 405 4.06 -0.82 12.64
N PRO A 406 3.63 -1.20 13.86
CA PRO A 406 4.41 -2.07 14.76
C PRO A 406 4.81 -3.41 14.14
N LEU A 407 3.99 -3.96 13.24
CA LEU A 407 4.26 -5.20 12.51
C LEU A 407 5.58 -5.15 11.71
N LEU A 408 5.95 -3.96 11.22
CA LEU A 408 7.20 -3.80 10.45
C LEU A 408 8.44 -3.74 11.35
N ALA A 409 8.28 -3.47 12.65
CA ALA A 409 9.37 -3.38 13.62
C ALA A 409 10.59 -2.55 13.11
N LEU A 410 10.30 -1.45 12.40
CA LEU A 410 11.32 -0.58 11.83
C LEU A 410 11.92 0.35 12.90
N PRO A 411 13.19 0.75 12.78
CA PRO A 411 13.80 1.69 13.71
C PRO A 411 13.18 3.08 13.60
N PRO A 412 13.36 3.94 14.62
CA PRO A 412 12.90 5.33 14.58
C PRO A 412 13.59 6.10 13.45
N PRO A 413 12.97 7.19 12.93
CA PRO A 413 13.47 7.96 11.78
C PRO A 413 14.92 8.44 11.91
N SER A 414 15.39 8.74 13.12
CA SER A 414 16.79 9.16 13.39
C SER A 414 17.83 8.07 13.08
N GLN A 415 17.43 6.81 12.98
CA GLN A 415 18.29 5.68 12.60
C GLN A 415 18.16 5.30 11.12
N TRP A 416 17.39 6.04 10.35
CA TRP A 416 17.29 5.88 8.90
C TRP A 416 18.41 6.61 8.17
N LEU A 417 18.57 6.30 6.90
CA LEU A 417 19.42 7.03 5.97
C LEU A 417 18.65 7.33 4.68
N ALA A 418 18.40 8.59 4.36
CA ALA A 418 17.86 8.99 3.07
C ALA A 418 19.00 9.21 2.06
N LEU A 419 18.98 8.46 0.96
CA LEU A 419 19.87 8.67 -0.18
C LEU A 419 19.14 9.51 -1.22
N THR A 420 19.70 10.65 -1.60
CA THR A 420 19.07 11.62 -2.50
C THR A 420 20.11 12.40 -3.30
N ASN A 421 19.69 13.42 -4.05
CA ASN A 421 20.58 14.40 -4.67
C ASN A 421 20.81 15.60 -3.74
N GLU A 422 21.76 16.45 -4.10
CA GLU A 422 22.12 17.63 -3.31
C GLU A 422 20.97 18.63 -3.21
N GLU A 423 20.23 18.84 -4.31
CA GLU A 423 19.13 19.80 -4.39
C GLU A 423 17.91 19.38 -3.55
N ALA A 424 17.77 18.07 -3.27
CA ALA A 424 16.69 17.52 -2.46
C ALA A 424 17.15 17.06 -1.06
N ALA A 425 18.33 17.49 -0.62
CA ALA A 425 18.90 17.06 0.67
C ALA A 425 18.22 17.71 1.88
N SER A 426 17.48 18.78 1.71
CA SER A 426 16.75 19.46 2.78
C SER A 426 15.34 18.89 3.02
N GLY A 427 14.75 19.21 4.18
CA GLY A 427 13.34 18.91 4.47
C GLY A 427 13.04 17.42 4.75
N TRP A 428 14.01 16.67 5.32
CA TRP A 428 13.83 15.27 5.72
C TRP A 428 13.45 15.09 7.20
N GLY A 429 13.34 16.22 7.93
CA GLY A 429 13.07 16.19 9.37
C GLY A 429 14.23 15.58 10.14
N ASP A 430 13.96 14.58 10.93
CA ASP A 430 14.91 13.83 11.77
C ASP A 430 15.62 12.68 11.06
N VAL A 431 15.36 12.46 9.76
CA VAL A 431 16.03 11.43 8.95
C VAL A 431 17.40 11.92 8.47
N PRO A 432 18.53 11.30 8.87
CA PRO A 432 19.84 11.57 8.31
C PRO A 432 19.90 11.44 6.79
N VAL A 433 20.59 12.35 6.12
CA VAL A 433 20.66 12.43 4.66
C VAL A 433 22.08 12.23 4.15
N LEU A 434 22.21 11.54 3.02
CA LEU A 434 23.40 11.51 2.20
C LEU A 434 23.04 11.93 0.77
N ALA A 435 23.52 13.10 0.34
CA ALA A 435 23.48 13.50 -1.05
C ALA A 435 24.56 12.71 -1.82
N THR A 436 24.15 11.84 -2.73
CA THR A 436 25.05 10.93 -3.45
C THR A 436 25.37 11.40 -4.87
N TYR A 437 24.67 12.41 -5.34
CA TYR A 437 24.91 13.05 -6.63
C TYR A 437 24.33 14.47 -6.63
N ARG A 438 24.84 15.28 -7.54
CA ARG A 438 24.26 16.57 -7.92
C ARG A 438 24.04 16.59 -9.43
N HIS A 439 23.12 17.40 -9.89
CA HIS A 439 22.98 17.61 -11.31
C HIS A 439 24.09 18.53 -11.82
N ALA A 440 24.68 18.21 -12.94
CA ALA A 440 25.67 19.07 -13.56
C ALA A 440 25.00 20.39 -13.94
N GLY A 441 25.49 21.47 -13.35
CA GLY A 441 24.94 22.81 -13.55
C GLY A 441 25.19 23.30 -14.97
N GLY A 442 24.28 22.99 -15.88
CA GLY A 442 24.21 23.66 -17.17
C GLY A 442 23.39 24.96 -17.03
N ALA A 443 23.96 26.13 -17.32
CA ALA A 443 23.19 27.35 -17.50
C ALA A 443 22.03 27.08 -18.49
N ALA A 444 20.88 27.73 -18.29
CA ALA A 444 19.82 27.67 -19.29
C ALA A 444 20.42 27.99 -20.67
N PRO A 445 20.17 27.16 -21.69
CA PRO A 445 20.72 27.44 -23.01
C PRO A 445 20.27 28.83 -23.45
N ALA A 446 21.24 29.63 -23.91
CA ALA A 446 21.02 31.00 -24.32
C ALA A 446 20.34 31.06 -25.72
N GLY A 447 19.05 30.70 -25.78
CA GLY A 447 18.29 30.83 -27.02
C GLY A 447 16.86 30.33 -26.90
N PRO A 448 15.89 31.01 -27.52
CA PRO A 448 14.46 30.66 -27.40
C PRO A 448 14.06 29.32 -28.05
N ALA A 449 14.93 28.71 -28.87
CA ALA A 449 14.64 27.43 -29.54
C ALA A 449 15.09 26.19 -28.75
N GLN A 450 15.83 26.36 -27.68
CA GLN A 450 16.38 25.25 -26.88
C GLN A 450 15.50 24.97 -25.66
N GLY A 451 14.46 24.26 -25.80
CA GLY A 451 13.51 23.88 -24.74
C GLY A 451 12.15 23.52 -25.30
N ALA A 452 12.03 23.55 -26.64
CA ALA A 452 10.80 23.14 -27.28
C ALA A 452 10.49 21.68 -27.04
N ASP A 453 9.25 21.38 -26.70
CA ASP A 453 8.71 20.02 -26.65
C ASP A 453 8.73 19.44 -28.08
N GLN A 454 9.39 18.28 -28.27
CA GLN A 454 9.53 17.65 -29.60
C GLN A 454 8.19 17.26 -30.23
N SER A 455 7.15 17.03 -29.42
CA SER A 455 5.82 16.63 -29.87
C SER A 455 4.95 17.82 -30.28
N THR A 456 5.11 18.96 -29.61
CA THR A 456 4.28 20.16 -29.80
C THR A 456 5.03 21.36 -30.38
N GLY A 457 6.37 21.31 -30.42
CA GLY A 457 7.22 22.46 -30.76
C GLY A 457 7.14 23.62 -29.77
N LEU A 458 6.47 23.43 -28.62
CA LEU A 458 6.19 24.50 -27.67
C LEU A 458 7.41 24.78 -26.79
N THR A 459 7.77 26.07 -26.68
CA THR A 459 8.83 26.52 -25.75
C THR A 459 8.24 26.86 -24.39
N PRO A 460 9.05 26.86 -23.30
CA PRO A 460 8.60 27.30 -21.98
C PRO A 460 7.95 28.68 -22.00
N ALA A 461 8.50 29.63 -22.77
CA ALA A 461 7.98 30.99 -22.89
C ALA A 461 6.57 31.08 -23.48
N ALA A 462 6.15 30.11 -24.30
CA ALA A 462 4.82 30.04 -24.89
C ALA A 462 3.85 29.17 -24.07
N ALA A 463 4.31 28.48 -23.03
CA ALA A 463 3.51 27.58 -22.22
C ALA A 463 2.46 28.36 -21.39
N ARG A 464 1.31 27.71 -21.16
CA ARG A 464 0.24 28.18 -20.26
C ARG A 464 0.00 27.19 -19.11
N GLN A 465 0.30 25.93 -19.33
CA GLN A 465 0.26 24.86 -18.34
C GLN A 465 1.63 24.16 -18.33
N VAL A 466 2.25 24.06 -17.16
CA VAL A 466 3.58 23.47 -17.01
C VAL A 466 3.53 22.33 -16.01
N TRP A 467 4.15 21.21 -16.39
CA TRP A 467 4.46 20.13 -15.47
C TRP A 467 5.94 20.15 -15.10
N TRP A 468 6.21 20.10 -13.79
CA TRP A 468 7.56 20.06 -13.24
C TRP A 468 7.92 18.64 -12.79
N HIS A 469 8.88 18.02 -13.47
CA HIS A 469 9.42 16.72 -13.07
C HIS A 469 10.39 16.81 -11.90
N SER A 470 11.03 17.98 -11.69
CA SER A 470 11.99 18.22 -10.62
C SER A 470 12.07 19.68 -10.23
N SER A 471 12.59 19.96 -9.04
CA SER A 471 12.92 21.30 -8.57
C SER A 471 13.94 22.01 -9.48
N MET A 472 14.93 21.27 -9.96
CA MET A 472 15.94 21.81 -10.87
C MET A 472 15.36 22.26 -12.20
N GLN A 473 14.42 21.50 -12.78
CA GLN A 473 13.72 21.93 -14.00
C GLN A 473 12.98 23.24 -13.77
N PHE A 474 12.33 23.39 -12.63
CA PHE A 474 11.68 24.63 -12.22
C PHE A 474 12.70 25.78 -12.11
N ASP A 475 13.76 25.62 -11.36
CA ASP A 475 14.78 26.67 -11.15
C ASP A 475 15.44 27.10 -12.46
N ARG A 476 15.62 26.16 -13.40
CA ARG A 476 16.20 26.43 -14.74
C ARG A 476 15.28 27.24 -15.64
N TRP A 477 13.98 26.97 -15.62
CA TRP A 477 13.06 27.48 -16.65
C TRP A 477 12.06 28.52 -16.14
N ARG A 478 11.84 28.67 -14.82
CA ARG A 478 10.82 29.55 -14.26
C ARG A 478 10.89 31.00 -14.75
N ALA A 479 12.08 31.53 -14.97
CA ALA A 479 12.29 32.90 -15.40
C ALA A 479 11.82 33.18 -16.88
N GLN A 480 11.60 32.13 -17.66
CA GLN A 480 11.14 32.22 -19.04
C GLN A 480 9.62 32.11 -19.19
N LEU A 481 8.91 31.74 -18.12
CA LEU A 481 7.48 31.51 -18.15
C LEU A 481 6.67 32.81 -18.11
N GLN A 482 5.46 32.75 -18.65
CA GLN A 482 4.51 33.84 -18.49
C GLN A 482 3.99 33.91 -17.05
N PRO A 483 3.69 35.11 -16.51
CA PRO A 483 3.23 35.28 -15.13
C PRO A 483 1.92 34.55 -14.79
N ASP A 484 1.06 34.33 -15.81
CA ASP A 484 -0.24 33.64 -15.70
C ASP A 484 -0.17 32.12 -15.96
N CYS A 485 1.04 31.57 -16.04
CA CYS A 485 1.25 30.15 -16.25
C CYS A 485 0.75 29.32 -15.07
N GLN A 486 0.03 28.23 -15.35
CA GLN A 486 -0.43 27.29 -14.35
C GLN A 486 0.63 26.22 -14.11
N HIS A 487 0.98 26.02 -12.84
CA HIS A 487 2.05 25.12 -12.44
C HIS A 487 1.50 23.82 -11.86
N ALA A 488 2.05 22.70 -12.33
CA ALA A 488 1.74 21.37 -11.81
C ALA A 488 3.01 20.54 -11.56
N CYS A 489 2.94 19.62 -10.62
CA CYS A 489 3.98 18.63 -10.38
C CYS A 489 3.42 17.37 -9.71
N GLY A 490 4.25 16.34 -9.55
CA GLY A 490 3.96 15.22 -8.67
C GLY A 490 4.13 15.57 -7.19
N PRO A 491 3.64 14.71 -6.28
CA PRO A 491 3.81 14.91 -4.83
C PRO A 491 5.27 14.70 -4.37
N GLY A 492 5.57 15.12 -3.15
CA GLY A 492 6.88 14.96 -2.51
C GLY A 492 7.79 16.17 -2.71
N LYS A 493 9.12 15.93 -2.80
CA LYS A 493 10.15 16.97 -2.75
C LYS A 493 10.02 18.09 -3.79
N THR A 494 9.59 17.76 -5.00
CA THR A 494 9.34 18.79 -6.02
C THR A 494 8.24 19.75 -5.58
N ALA A 495 7.11 19.24 -5.07
CA ALA A 495 6.02 20.08 -4.60
C ALA A 495 6.43 20.95 -3.38
N GLU A 496 7.20 20.38 -2.46
CA GLU A 496 7.74 21.09 -1.30
C GLU A 496 8.64 22.27 -1.75
N HIS A 497 9.57 22.01 -2.66
CA HIS A 497 10.49 23.03 -3.19
C HIS A 497 9.75 24.16 -3.91
N LEU A 498 8.79 23.82 -4.79
CA LEU A 498 8.03 24.81 -5.55
C LEU A 498 7.20 25.71 -4.63
N ARG A 499 6.61 25.16 -3.57
CA ARG A 499 5.89 25.95 -2.55
C ARG A 499 6.83 26.87 -1.77
N ALA A 500 8.00 26.35 -1.37
CA ALA A 500 9.03 27.14 -0.68
C ALA A 500 9.58 28.28 -1.56
N ALA A 501 9.60 28.09 -2.88
CA ALA A 501 9.96 29.12 -3.85
C ALA A 501 8.85 30.16 -4.12
N GLY A 502 7.74 30.10 -3.38
CA GLY A 502 6.65 31.08 -3.42
C GLY A 502 5.53 30.80 -4.43
N LEU A 503 5.49 29.59 -5.06
CA LEU A 503 4.37 29.20 -5.91
C LEU A 503 3.16 28.82 -5.06
N SER A 504 2.27 29.79 -4.82
CA SER A 504 1.01 29.55 -4.10
C SER A 504 -0.05 28.82 -4.95
N ALA A 505 -0.04 29.01 -6.26
CA ALA A 505 -0.98 28.40 -7.22
C ALA A 505 -0.40 27.13 -7.87
N LEU A 506 0.11 26.19 -7.05
CA LEU A 506 0.63 24.92 -7.50
C LEU A 506 -0.42 23.81 -7.38
N THR A 507 -0.75 23.15 -8.49
CA THR A 507 -1.60 21.96 -8.49
C THR A 507 -0.74 20.69 -8.44
N VAL A 508 -0.97 19.84 -7.44
CA VAL A 508 -0.29 18.55 -7.31
C VAL A 508 -1.16 17.45 -7.90
N PHE A 509 -0.59 16.66 -8.81
CA PHE A 509 -1.26 15.51 -9.43
C PHE A 509 -0.60 14.21 -9.02
N PRO A 510 -1.35 13.10 -8.93
CA PRO A 510 -0.77 11.79 -8.63
C PRO A 510 0.24 11.30 -9.68
N SER A 511 0.10 11.74 -10.93
CA SER A 511 1.03 11.39 -12.03
C SER A 511 0.98 12.42 -13.17
N VAL A 512 2.04 12.45 -13.97
CA VAL A 512 2.09 13.28 -15.19
C VAL A 512 1.02 12.86 -16.21
N GLN A 513 0.68 11.57 -16.24
CA GLN A 513 -0.35 11.06 -17.15
C GLN A 513 -1.72 11.69 -16.84
N LEU A 514 -2.12 11.72 -15.57
CA LEU A 514 -3.37 12.36 -15.14
C LEU A 514 -3.37 13.88 -15.40
N TRP A 515 -2.21 14.54 -15.28
CA TRP A 515 -2.08 15.94 -15.66
C TRP A 515 -2.26 16.13 -17.17
N ARG A 516 -1.64 15.29 -18.02
CA ARG A 516 -1.82 15.35 -19.48
C ARG A 516 -3.29 15.17 -19.89
N GLU A 517 -3.96 14.20 -19.28
CA GLU A 517 -5.40 13.97 -19.51
C GLU A 517 -6.26 15.15 -19.05
N TRP A 518 -5.90 15.79 -17.93
CA TRP A 518 -6.59 16.97 -17.42
C TRP A 518 -6.44 18.18 -18.35
N VAL A 519 -5.24 18.43 -18.85
CA VAL A 519 -5.01 19.54 -19.80
C VAL A 519 -5.68 19.28 -21.16
N ALA A 520 -5.83 18.03 -21.55
CA ALA A 520 -6.48 17.65 -22.82
C ALA A 520 -8.02 17.83 -22.81
N ARG A 521 -8.64 17.87 -21.62
CA ARG A 521 -10.09 18.11 -21.46
C ARG A 521 -10.48 19.52 -21.73
#